data_4b586f4d7913fa59da7791fff0a9dfd0
#
_entry.id   4b586f4d7913fa59da7791fff0a9dfd0
#
_cell.length_a   1.000
_cell.length_b   1.000
_cell.length_c   1.000
_cell.angle_alpha   90.00
_cell.angle_beta   90.00
_cell.angle_gamma   90.00
#
_symmetry.space_group_name_H-M   'P 1'
#
loop_
_entity.id
_entity.type
_entity.pdbx_description
1 polymer ?
#
loop_
_entity_poly.entity_id
_entity_poly.type
_entity_poly.pdbx_seq_one_letter_code
_entity_poly.pdbx_strand_id
1 'polypeptide(L)'
;LTDAERARGFVAASSGNHGRAVAYAAQRFGTHACIVMPETAPAVKQAAIRALGAELVLCEASERFDVAARLCAERGATMVPPFNDEAVMAGQGTVGLEILAQCPEIDAVVVPVSGGGLIGGVSTAVKALAPRVRVFGAEPAALPRYTESLRAGHPVRVEQKRSVADALVAQMPGDVCFPYVAANTDGFAAVADDAILRGMKLLLLEGKLLCEPSSAIGIGAALCGRLPVREGDKVC
;
A
#
# COMPACT_ATOMS: atom_id res chain seq x y z
N LEU A 1 11.81 19.93 4.22
CA LEU A 1 12.24 20.28 2.85
C LEU A 1 12.93 21.63 2.85
N THR A 2 14.12 21.70 2.26
CA THR A 2 14.80 22.96 1.92
C THR A 2 14.08 23.66 0.75
N ASP A 3 14.36 24.93 0.51
CA ASP A 3 13.78 25.65 -0.63
C ASP A 3 14.19 25.03 -1.98
N ALA A 4 15.43 24.52 -2.08
CA ALA A 4 15.91 23.83 -3.26
C ALA A 4 15.18 22.49 -3.49
N GLU A 5 14.84 21.75 -2.45
CA GLU A 5 14.04 20.52 -2.54
C GLU A 5 12.58 20.82 -2.93
N ARG A 6 12.00 21.88 -2.37
CA ARG A 6 10.65 22.34 -2.76
C ARG A 6 10.59 22.75 -4.24
N ALA A 7 11.62 23.45 -4.72
CA ALA A 7 11.68 23.89 -6.10
C ALA A 7 11.78 22.72 -7.09
N ARG A 8 12.40 21.59 -6.71
CA ARG A 8 12.52 20.40 -7.56
C ARG A 8 11.23 19.60 -7.66
N GLY A 9 10.45 19.55 -6.59
CA GLY A 9 9.19 18.82 -6.53
C GLY A 9 9.32 17.30 -6.56
N PHE A 10 8.18 16.64 -6.76
CA PHE A 10 8.04 15.18 -6.76
C PHE A 10 7.48 14.66 -8.08
N VAL A 11 7.87 13.45 -8.45
CA VAL A 11 7.25 12.68 -9.54
C VAL A 11 6.80 11.34 -8.99
N ALA A 12 5.61 10.87 -9.38
CA ALA A 12 5.12 9.55 -9.06
C ALA A 12 4.38 8.92 -10.24
N ALA A 13 4.59 7.63 -10.46
CA ALA A 13 3.84 6.83 -11.44
C ALA A 13 2.71 6.07 -10.71
N SER A 14 1.49 6.61 -10.71
CA SER A 14 0.36 5.96 -10.04
C SER A 14 -0.99 6.49 -10.51
N SER A 15 -1.92 5.59 -10.79
CA SER A 15 -3.31 5.91 -11.14
C SER A 15 -4.28 5.84 -9.94
N GLY A 16 -3.79 5.64 -8.72
CA GLY A 16 -4.62 5.41 -7.53
C GLY A 16 -4.24 6.25 -6.32
N ASN A 17 -4.40 5.63 -5.16
CA ASN A 17 -4.23 6.26 -3.84
C ASN A 17 -2.84 6.88 -3.64
N HIS A 18 -1.78 6.20 -4.10
CA HIS A 18 -0.42 6.72 -3.99
C HIS A 18 -0.24 8.05 -4.73
N GLY A 19 -0.70 8.16 -5.98
CA GLY A 19 -0.61 9.43 -6.73
C GLY A 19 -1.37 10.57 -6.05
N ARG A 20 -2.54 10.28 -5.48
CA ARG A 20 -3.31 11.26 -4.68
C ARG A 20 -2.57 11.67 -3.40
N ALA A 21 -1.94 10.70 -2.70
CA ALA A 21 -1.17 10.99 -1.50
C ALA A 21 0.04 11.88 -1.79
N VAL A 22 0.78 11.61 -2.87
CA VAL A 22 1.92 12.44 -3.31
C VAL A 22 1.45 13.84 -3.69
N ALA A 23 0.36 13.97 -4.44
CA ALA A 23 -0.22 15.27 -4.80
C ALA A 23 -0.67 16.07 -3.58
N TYR A 24 -1.35 15.41 -2.63
CA TYR A 24 -1.76 16.02 -1.37
C TYR A 24 -0.56 16.46 -0.51
N ALA A 25 0.44 15.60 -0.38
CA ALA A 25 1.66 15.93 0.36
C ALA A 25 2.40 17.13 -0.25
N ALA A 26 2.53 17.17 -1.58
CA ALA A 26 3.13 18.30 -2.27
C ALA A 26 2.39 19.60 -1.99
N GLN A 27 1.07 19.61 -2.06
CA GLN A 27 0.23 20.74 -1.69
C GLN A 27 0.47 21.19 -0.24
N ARG A 28 0.50 20.24 0.71
CA ARG A 28 0.70 20.52 2.13
C ARG A 28 2.10 21.06 2.47
N PHE A 29 3.10 20.61 1.75
CA PHE A 29 4.50 21.05 1.94
C PHE A 29 4.90 22.26 1.10
N GLY A 30 3.98 22.85 0.33
CA GLY A 30 4.24 24.02 -0.49
C GLY A 30 5.24 23.72 -1.62
N THR A 31 5.13 22.56 -2.22
CA THR A 31 5.90 22.12 -3.40
C THR A 31 4.95 21.63 -4.48
N HIS A 32 5.46 21.16 -5.60
CA HIS A 32 4.67 20.63 -6.70
C HIS A 32 4.89 19.14 -6.90
N ALA A 33 3.91 18.49 -7.50
CA ALA A 33 4.00 17.10 -7.90
C ALA A 33 3.58 16.93 -9.36
N CYS A 34 4.25 16.02 -10.05
CA CYS A 34 3.87 15.51 -11.36
C CYS A 34 3.47 14.04 -11.24
N ILE A 35 2.23 13.71 -11.56
CA ILE A 35 1.70 12.37 -11.48
C ILE A 35 1.55 11.79 -12.89
N VAL A 36 2.26 10.70 -13.16
CA VAL A 36 2.20 9.97 -14.41
C VAL A 36 1.16 8.86 -14.31
N MET A 37 0.16 8.89 -15.20
CA MET A 37 -0.97 7.95 -15.22
C MET A 37 -1.18 7.36 -16.61
N PRO A 38 -1.73 6.13 -16.71
CA PRO A 38 -2.22 5.64 -17.98
C PRO A 38 -3.34 6.52 -18.54
N GLU A 39 -3.39 6.70 -19.85
CA GLU A 39 -4.50 7.39 -20.54
C GLU A 39 -5.86 6.76 -20.24
N THR A 40 -5.87 5.43 -20.02
CA THR A 40 -7.06 4.66 -19.67
C THR A 40 -7.53 4.85 -18.22
N ALA A 41 -6.81 5.63 -17.39
CA ALA A 41 -7.20 5.89 -16.01
C ALA A 41 -8.57 6.60 -15.95
N PRO A 42 -9.48 6.20 -15.05
CA PRO A 42 -10.81 6.80 -14.94
C PRO A 42 -10.75 8.32 -14.77
N ALA A 43 -11.63 9.05 -15.46
CA ALA A 43 -11.67 10.51 -15.42
C ALA A 43 -11.80 11.08 -14.00
N VAL A 44 -12.53 10.38 -13.11
CA VAL A 44 -12.67 10.78 -11.70
C VAL A 44 -11.33 10.75 -10.96
N LYS A 45 -10.45 9.77 -11.24
CA LYS A 45 -9.11 9.69 -10.64
C LYS A 45 -8.21 10.80 -11.18
N GLN A 46 -8.28 11.10 -12.48
CA GLN A 46 -7.55 12.22 -13.09
C GLN A 46 -7.99 13.58 -12.51
N ALA A 47 -9.31 13.80 -12.39
CA ALA A 47 -9.86 15.02 -11.81
C ALA A 47 -9.42 15.21 -10.35
N ALA A 48 -9.39 14.15 -9.56
CA ALA A 48 -8.94 14.19 -8.16
C ALA A 48 -7.46 14.62 -8.02
N ILE A 49 -6.58 14.19 -8.94
CA ILE A 49 -5.17 14.62 -8.95
C ILE A 49 -5.08 16.12 -9.30
N ARG A 50 -5.77 16.56 -10.36
CA ARG A 50 -5.77 17.98 -10.75
C ARG A 50 -6.35 18.90 -9.67
N ALA A 51 -7.37 18.45 -8.95
CA ALA A 51 -7.98 19.21 -7.85
C ALA A 51 -7.01 19.46 -6.68
N LEU A 52 -5.98 18.63 -6.53
CA LEU A 52 -4.90 18.83 -5.57
C LEU A 52 -3.78 19.74 -6.08
N GLY A 53 -3.91 20.31 -7.28
CA GLY A 53 -2.92 21.19 -7.88
C GLY A 53 -1.72 20.49 -8.51
N ALA A 54 -1.75 19.15 -8.61
CA ALA A 54 -0.66 18.42 -9.23
C ALA A 54 -0.76 18.42 -10.77
N GLU A 55 0.39 18.46 -11.42
CA GLU A 55 0.51 18.22 -12.86
C GLU A 55 0.16 16.76 -13.17
N LEU A 56 -0.59 16.54 -14.22
CA LEU A 56 -0.96 15.20 -14.68
C LEU A 56 -0.40 14.96 -16.08
N VAL A 57 0.48 13.95 -16.18
CA VAL A 57 1.01 13.45 -17.45
C VAL A 57 0.36 12.12 -17.77
N LEU A 58 -0.27 12.02 -18.94
CA LEU A 58 -0.90 10.81 -19.43
C LEU A 58 0.01 10.12 -20.45
N CYS A 59 0.09 8.79 -20.39
CA CYS A 59 0.90 7.99 -21.30
C CYS A 59 0.31 6.57 -21.44
N GLU A 60 0.89 5.77 -22.32
CA GLU A 60 0.60 4.34 -22.37
C GLU A 60 0.93 3.64 -21.04
N ALA A 61 0.09 2.69 -20.66
CA ALA A 61 0.18 2.02 -19.36
C ALA A 61 1.54 1.32 -19.12
N SER A 62 2.13 0.77 -20.18
CA SER A 62 3.44 0.12 -20.17
C SER A 62 4.60 1.08 -19.95
N GLU A 63 4.48 2.33 -20.37
CA GLU A 63 5.55 3.33 -20.38
C GLU A 63 5.59 4.20 -19.12
N ARG A 64 4.58 4.11 -18.24
CA ARG A 64 4.39 5.06 -17.13
C ARG A 64 5.61 5.20 -16.20
N PHE A 65 6.36 4.13 -15.99
CA PHE A 65 7.56 4.17 -15.14
C PHE A 65 8.74 4.83 -15.85
N ASP A 66 8.91 4.57 -17.13
CA ASP A 66 9.98 5.17 -17.95
C ASP A 66 9.73 6.67 -18.14
N VAL A 67 8.48 7.07 -18.40
CA VAL A 67 8.07 8.46 -18.47
C VAL A 67 8.32 9.18 -17.15
N ALA A 68 7.96 8.57 -16.02
CA ALA A 68 8.22 9.15 -14.70
C ALA A 68 9.72 9.30 -14.42
N ALA A 69 10.52 8.28 -14.74
CA ALA A 69 11.98 8.33 -14.57
C ALA A 69 12.62 9.43 -15.41
N ARG A 70 12.21 9.56 -16.68
CA ARG A 70 12.67 10.63 -17.58
C ARG A 70 12.31 12.02 -17.01
N LEU A 71 11.08 12.23 -16.57
CA LEU A 71 10.64 13.51 -15.99
C LEU A 71 11.42 13.85 -14.72
N CYS A 72 11.74 12.87 -13.88
CA CYS A 72 12.62 13.05 -12.72
C CYS A 72 14.01 13.55 -13.14
N ALA A 73 14.62 12.92 -14.14
CA ALA A 73 15.96 13.27 -14.61
C ALA A 73 15.97 14.68 -15.24
N GLU A 74 15.00 14.99 -16.09
CA GLU A 74 14.88 16.28 -16.78
C GLU A 74 14.66 17.46 -15.81
N ARG A 75 13.90 17.24 -14.73
CA ARG A 75 13.51 18.29 -13.78
C ARG A 75 14.37 18.32 -12.52
N GLY A 76 15.23 17.33 -12.33
CA GLY A 76 15.93 17.12 -11.06
C GLY A 76 14.98 16.84 -9.87
N ALA A 77 13.75 16.38 -10.17
CA ALA A 77 12.73 16.09 -9.19
C ALA A 77 12.99 14.77 -8.44
N THR A 78 12.35 14.61 -7.28
CA THR A 78 12.45 13.36 -6.51
C THR A 78 11.37 12.37 -6.93
N MET A 79 11.78 11.17 -7.34
CA MET A 79 10.84 10.06 -7.54
C MET A 79 10.30 9.59 -6.19
N VAL A 80 8.97 9.44 -6.10
CA VAL A 80 8.31 8.83 -4.94
C VAL A 80 7.63 7.55 -5.43
N PRO A 81 8.30 6.38 -5.28
CA PRO A 81 7.72 5.11 -5.71
C PRO A 81 6.59 4.68 -4.76
N PRO A 82 5.61 3.86 -5.23
CA PRO A 82 4.50 3.42 -4.40
C PRO A 82 4.89 2.42 -3.30
N PHE A 83 6.04 1.80 -3.44
CA PHE A 83 6.71 0.87 -2.51
C PHE A 83 8.16 0.67 -2.99
N ASN A 84 8.91 -0.23 -2.41
CA ASN A 84 10.28 -0.60 -2.79
C ASN A 84 11.29 0.54 -2.57
N ASP A 85 11.10 1.27 -1.48
CA ASP A 85 11.96 2.38 -1.05
C ASP A 85 11.88 2.49 0.48
N GLU A 86 13.03 2.59 1.16
CA GLU A 86 13.10 2.62 2.62
C GLU A 86 12.47 3.89 3.21
N ALA A 87 12.61 5.04 2.56
CA ALA A 87 12.00 6.28 3.04
C ALA A 87 10.47 6.22 2.94
N VAL A 88 9.94 5.63 1.86
CA VAL A 88 8.50 5.37 1.71
C VAL A 88 8.03 4.40 2.78
N MET A 89 8.75 3.30 3.01
CA MET A 89 8.43 2.34 4.08
C MET A 89 8.46 2.99 5.47
N ALA A 90 9.44 3.84 5.75
CA ALA A 90 9.51 4.57 7.03
C ALA A 90 8.30 5.49 7.22
N GLY A 91 7.85 6.18 6.17
CA GLY A 91 6.61 6.95 6.18
C GLY A 91 5.38 6.07 6.46
N GLN A 92 5.27 4.91 5.83
CA GLN A 92 4.19 3.93 6.06
C GLN A 92 4.24 3.35 7.49
N GLY A 93 5.43 3.22 8.07
CA GLY A 93 5.64 2.74 9.44
C GLY A 93 4.98 3.62 10.51
N THR A 94 4.73 4.91 10.23
CA THR A 94 4.01 5.81 11.14
C THR A 94 2.61 5.30 11.48
N VAL A 95 1.96 4.55 10.58
CA VAL A 95 0.67 3.89 10.84
C VAL A 95 0.82 2.90 12.00
N GLY A 96 1.90 2.10 12.03
CA GLY A 96 2.18 1.18 13.13
C GLY A 96 2.42 1.91 14.46
N LEU A 97 3.11 3.05 14.43
CA LEU A 97 3.32 3.90 15.64
C LEU A 97 1.99 4.42 16.18
N GLU A 98 1.10 4.91 15.31
CA GLU A 98 -0.20 5.42 15.69
C GLU A 98 -1.12 4.33 16.21
N ILE A 99 -1.13 3.13 15.61
CA ILE A 99 -1.88 1.97 16.11
C ILE A 99 -1.46 1.65 17.55
N LEU A 100 -0.17 1.53 17.82
CA LEU A 100 0.33 1.22 19.17
C LEU A 100 0.03 2.33 20.19
N ALA A 101 0.04 3.58 19.77
CA ALA A 101 -0.30 4.71 20.63
C ALA A 101 -1.81 4.75 20.96
N GLN A 102 -2.67 4.42 19.99
CA GLN A 102 -4.13 4.46 20.16
C GLN A 102 -4.68 3.19 20.83
N CYS A 103 -4.03 2.04 20.61
CA CYS A 103 -4.42 0.73 21.13
C CYS A 103 -3.23 0.01 21.76
N PRO A 104 -2.70 0.42 22.92
CA PRO A 104 -1.50 -0.18 23.51
C PRO A 104 -1.66 -1.64 23.92
N GLU A 105 -2.90 -2.10 24.10
CA GLU A 105 -3.24 -3.49 24.42
C GLU A 105 -3.56 -4.35 23.20
N ILE A 106 -3.25 -3.91 21.98
CA ILE A 106 -3.51 -4.68 20.76
C ILE A 106 -2.71 -5.99 20.74
N ASP A 107 -3.32 -7.07 20.23
CA ASP A 107 -2.73 -8.39 20.12
C ASP A 107 -2.25 -8.73 18.71
N ALA A 108 -2.92 -8.17 17.70
CA ALA A 108 -2.57 -8.41 16.31
C ALA A 108 -2.92 -7.23 15.38
N VAL A 109 -2.11 -7.05 14.34
CA VAL A 109 -2.35 -6.10 13.25
C VAL A 109 -2.44 -6.88 11.94
N VAL A 110 -3.45 -6.60 11.13
CA VAL A 110 -3.65 -7.19 9.81
C VAL A 110 -3.52 -6.12 8.74
N VAL A 111 -2.55 -6.27 7.86
CA VAL A 111 -2.19 -5.25 6.87
C VAL A 111 -2.53 -5.72 5.46
N PRO A 112 -3.24 -4.92 4.63
CA PRO A 112 -3.41 -5.19 3.20
C PRO A 112 -2.06 -5.19 2.47
N VAL A 113 -1.81 -6.18 1.60
CA VAL A 113 -0.51 -6.36 0.98
C VAL A 113 -0.56 -6.37 -0.55
N SER A 114 0.25 -5.49 -1.15
CA SER A 114 0.57 -5.47 -2.57
C SER A 114 2.09 -5.62 -2.75
N GLY A 115 2.82 -4.57 -3.09
CA GLY A 115 4.28 -4.59 -3.23
C GLY A 115 5.07 -4.70 -1.92
N GLY A 116 4.44 -4.43 -0.78
CA GLY A 116 5.03 -4.64 0.54
C GLY A 116 5.45 -3.39 1.31
N GLY A 117 5.33 -2.19 0.72
CA GLY A 117 5.75 -0.94 1.38
C GLY A 117 5.02 -0.70 2.71
N LEU A 118 3.69 -0.79 2.71
CA LEU A 118 2.88 -0.57 3.92
C LEU A 118 3.20 -1.60 5.00
N ILE A 119 3.11 -2.89 4.69
CA ILE A 119 3.36 -3.94 5.68
C ILE A 119 4.81 -3.96 6.15
N GLY A 120 5.77 -3.67 5.26
CA GLY A 120 7.19 -3.55 5.62
C GLY A 120 7.43 -2.47 6.68
N GLY A 121 6.85 -1.28 6.47
CA GLY A 121 6.92 -0.18 7.42
C GLY A 121 6.19 -0.49 8.74
N VAL A 122 4.90 -0.88 8.65
CA VAL A 122 4.07 -1.18 9.82
C VAL A 122 4.68 -2.32 10.66
N SER A 123 5.06 -3.43 10.04
CA SER A 123 5.62 -4.57 10.77
C SER A 123 6.93 -4.23 11.46
N THR A 124 7.80 -3.46 10.80
CA THR A 124 9.05 -3.00 11.38
C THR A 124 8.81 -2.13 12.61
N ALA A 125 7.91 -1.13 12.50
CA ALA A 125 7.57 -0.26 13.63
C ALA A 125 6.93 -1.04 14.80
N VAL A 126 5.98 -1.93 14.49
CA VAL A 126 5.29 -2.74 15.51
C VAL A 126 6.26 -3.69 16.20
N LYS A 127 7.07 -4.43 15.47
CA LYS A 127 8.02 -5.39 16.07
C LYS A 127 9.14 -4.71 16.86
N ALA A 128 9.55 -3.51 16.47
CA ALA A 128 10.55 -2.75 17.21
C ALA A 128 10.05 -2.26 18.58
N LEU A 129 8.76 -1.85 18.67
CA LEU A 129 8.20 -1.25 19.89
C LEU A 129 7.38 -2.23 20.74
N ALA A 130 6.71 -3.18 20.10
CA ALA A 130 5.84 -4.16 20.75
C ALA A 130 6.01 -5.56 20.12
N PRO A 131 7.15 -6.25 20.31
CA PRO A 131 7.46 -7.52 19.64
C PRO A 131 6.45 -8.64 19.95
N ARG A 132 5.66 -8.50 21.02
CA ARG A 132 4.56 -9.41 21.35
C ARG A 132 3.38 -9.34 20.37
N VAL A 133 3.19 -8.20 19.71
CA VAL A 133 2.09 -7.99 18.79
C VAL A 133 2.34 -8.74 17.48
N ARG A 134 1.38 -9.57 17.10
CA ARG A 134 1.46 -10.33 15.84
C ARG A 134 1.09 -9.45 14.66
N VAL A 135 1.83 -9.60 13.56
CA VAL A 135 1.56 -8.85 12.32
C VAL A 135 1.30 -9.84 11.18
N PHE A 136 0.11 -9.73 10.60
CA PHE A 136 -0.31 -10.58 9.49
C PHE A 136 -0.50 -9.76 8.22
N GLY A 137 -0.12 -10.33 7.07
CA GLY A 137 -0.44 -9.78 5.77
C GLY A 137 -1.70 -10.41 5.21
N ALA A 138 -2.52 -9.60 4.52
CA ALA A 138 -3.66 -10.08 3.74
C ALA A 138 -3.48 -9.70 2.27
N GLU A 139 -3.45 -10.68 1.37
CA GLU A 139 -3.29 -10.50 -0.08
C GLU A 139 -4.40 -11.19 -0.86
N PRO A 140 -4.77 -10.72 -2.06
CA PRO A 140 -5.75 -11.42 -2.89
C PRO A 140 -5.31 -12.83 -3.24
N ALA A 141 -6.20 -13.81 -3.10
CA ALA A 141 -5.93 -15.20 -3.45
C ALA A 141 -5.58 -15.39 -4.94
N ALA A 142 -6.06 -14.49 -5.79
CA ALA A 142 -5.69 -14.44 -7.20
C ALA A 142 -4.23 -14.04 -7.45
N LEU A 143 -3.58 -13.38 -6.49
CA LEU A 143 -2.22 -12.83 -6.58
C LEU A 143 -1.44 -13.11 -5.28
N PRO A 144 -1.15 -14.39 -4.92
CA PRO A 144 -0.57 -14.77 -3.63
C PRO A 144 0.97 -14.57 -3.61
N ARG A 145 1.44 -13.37 -3.97
CA ARG A 145 2.86 -13.09 -4.20
C ARG A 145 3.73 -13.21 -2.96
N TYR A 146 3.25 -12.78 -1.80
CA TYR A 146 4.00 -12.94 -0.55
C TYR A 146 3.96 -14.36 -0.02
N THR A 147 2.82 -15.04 -0.10
CA THR A 147 2.70 -16.47 0.24
C THR A 147 3.72 -17.31 -0.56
N GLU A 148 3.79 -17.10 -1.88
CA GLU A 148 4.74 -17.83 -2.73
C GLU A 148 6.19 -17.42 -2.49
N SER A 149 6.45 -16.11 -2.31
CA SER A 149 7.81 -15.60 -2.10
C SER A 149 8.40 -16.03 -0.75
N LEU A 150 7.61 -16.04 0.32
CA LEU A 150 8.06 -16.51 1.63
C LEU A 150 8.35 -18.01 1.61
N ARG A 151 7.56 -18.81 0.87
CA ARG A 151 7.84 -20.23 0.67
C ARG A 151 9.13 -20.46 -0.11
N ALA A 152 9.40 -19.63 -1.12
CA ALA A 152 10.60 -19.69 -1.95
C ALA A 152 11.86 -19.10 -1.26
N GLY A 153 11.69 -18.26 -0.26
CA GLY A 153 12.79 -17.53 0.41
C GLY A 153 13.31 -16.32 -0.38
N HIS A 154 12.67 -15.96 -1.47
CA HIS A 154 13.00 -14.79 -2.31
C HIS A 154 11.77 -14.26 -3.04
N PRO A 155 11.77 -13.01 -3.53
CA PRO A 155 10.67 -12.47 -4.34
C PRO A 155 10.36 -13.35 -5.57
N VAL A 156 9.10 -13.74 -5.70
CA VAL A 156 8.57 -14.54 -6.81
C VAL A 156 7.51 -13.74 -7.55
N ARG A 157 7.58 -13.77 -8.88
CA ARG A 157 6.55 -13.17 -9.73
C ARG A 157 5.40 -14.15 -9.91
N VAL A 158 4.19 -13.69 -9.57
CA VAL A 158 2.95 -14.44 -9.84
C VAL A 158 2.31 -13.98 -11.14
N GLU A 159 1.46 -14.82 -11.71
CA GLU A 159 0.68 -14.49 -12.90
C GLU A 159 -0.25 -13.30 -12.62
N GLN A 160 -0.38 -12.39 -13.60
CA GLN A 160 -1.30 -11.25 -13.49
C GLN A 160 -2.75 -11.75 -13.58
N LYS A 161 -3.49 -11.55 -12.49
CA LYS A 161 -4.92 -11.84 -12.40
C LYS A 161 -5.69 -10.64 -11.90
N ARG A 162 -6.99 -10.60 -12.19
CA ARG A 162 -7.88 -9.57 -11.68
C ARG A 162 -8.34 -9.91 -10.27
N SER A 163 -8.56 -8.89 -9.45
CA SER A 163 -9.22 -8.97 -8.16
C SER A 163 -10.03 -7.69 -7.95
N VAL A 164 -11.08 -7.77 -7.14
CA VAL A 164 -11.84 -6.60 -6.68
C VAL A 164 -10.97 -5.65 -5.84
N ALA A 165 -9.90 -6.16 -5.23
CA ALA A 165 -8.90 -5.37 -4.51
C ALA A 165 -7.89 -4.75 -5.49
N ASP A 166 -8.33 -3.80 -6.30
CA ASP A 166 -7.59 -3.21 -7.42
C ASP A 166 -6.33 -2.42 -7.02
N ALA A 167 -6.21 -2.03 -5.75
CA ALA A 167 -4.99 -1.43 -5.21
C ALA A 167 -3.93 -2.48 -4.80
N LEU A 168 -4.28 -3.78 -4.77
CA LEU A 168 -3.41 -4.87 -4.32
C LEU A 168 -3.00 -5.79 -5.50
N VAL A 169 -2.57 -5.22 -6.62
CA VAL A 169 -2.34 -5.96 -7.88
C VAL A 169 -0.88 -6.03 -8.34
N ALA A 170 0.09 -5.69 -7.50
CA ALA A 170 1.49 -5.94 -7.82
C ALA A 170 1.72 -7.44 -8.04
N GLN A 171 2.51 -7.79 -9.05
CA GLN A 171 2.80 -9.19 -9.38
C GLN A 171 3.93 -9.80 -8.54
N MET A 172 4.72 -8.98 -7.89
CA MET A 172 5.91 -9.40 -7.15
C MET A 172 6.12 -8.50 -5.93
N PRO A 173 6.63 -9.01 -4.80
CA PRO A 173 7.16 -8.18 -3.72
C PRO A 173 8.26 -7.23 -4.22
N GLY A 174 8.38 -6.07 -3.61
CA GLY A 174 9.55 -5.22 -3.82
C GLY A 174 10.79 -5.83 -3.19
N ASP A 175 11.93 -5.77 -3.88
CA ASP A 175 13.19 -6.34 -3.41
C ASP A 175 13.68 -5.69 -2.09
N VAL A 176 13.46 -4.38 -1.94
CA VAL A 176 13.73 -3.63 -0.70
C VAL A 176 12.74 -4.00 0.39
N CYS A 177 11.45 -4.20 0.05
CA CYS A 177 10.41 -4.50 1.04
C CYS A 177 10.50 -5.93 1.59
N PHE A 178 10.86 -6.89 0.74
CA PHE A 178 10.77 -8.32 1.06
C PHE A 178 11.54 -8.74 2.33
N PRO A 179 12.81 -8.34 2.53
CA PRO A 179 13.55 -8.70 3.74
C PRO A 179 12.89 -8.23 5.03
N TYR A 180 12.36 -7.01 5.05
CA TYR A 180 11.66 -6.45 6.22
C TYR A 180 10.37 -7.22 6.52
N VAL A 181 9.60 -7.54 5.48
CA VAL A 181 8.35 -8.29 5.61
C VAL A 181 8.63 -9.72 6.07
N ALA A 182 9.61 -10.39 5.49
CA ALA A 182 10.00 -11.75 5.87
C ALA A 182 10.48 -11.85 7.32
N ALA A 183 11.17 -10.82 7.81
CA ALA A 183 11.69 -10.79 9.17
C ALA A 183 10.65 -10.42 10.24
N ASN A 184 9.62 -9.60 9.88
CA ASN A 184 8.77 -8.93 10.85
C ASN A 184 7.29 -9.35 10.79
N THR A 185 6.92 -10.35 9.99
CA THR A 185 5.53 -10.84 9.92
C THR A 185 5.37 -12.23 10.47
N ASP A 186 4.19 -12.50 11.03
CA ASP A 186 3.84 -13.79 11.66
C ASP A 186 3.04 -14.70 10.70
N GLY A 187 2.68 -14.21 9.52
CA GLY A 187 2.00 -15.00 8.50
C GLY A 187 1.20 -14.18 7.49
N PHE A 188 0.64 -14.90 6.51
CA PHE A 188 -0.14 -14.31 5.42
C PHE A 188 -1.44 -15.07 5.19
N ALA A 189 -2.49 -14.31 4.85
CA ALA A 189 -3.77 -14.83 4.41
C ALA A 189 -4.01 -14.48 2.93
N ALA A 190 -4.18 -15.49 2.10
CA ALA A 190 -4.68 -15.35 0.73
C ALA A 190 -6.23 -15.34 0.75
N VAL A 191 -6.84 -14.23 0.35
CA VAL A 191 -8.27 -13.94 0.53
C VAL A 191 -8.97 -13.88 -0.82
N ALA A 192 -10.05 -14.66 -0.96
CA ALA A 192 -10.86 -14.66 -2.18
C ALA A 192 -11.75 -13.42 -2.28
N ASP A 193 -12.08 -13.00 -3.51
CA ASP A 193 -12.82 -11.77 -3.78
C ASP A 193 -14.20 -11.72 -3.09
N ASP A 194 -14.90 -12.86 -3.00
CA ASP A 194 -16.18 -12.94 -2.29
C ASP A 194 -16.05 -12.64 -0.79
N ALA A 195 -14.95 -13.06 -0.16
CA ALA A 195 -14.67 -12.77 1.23
C ALA A 195 -14.30 -11.29 1.44
N ILE A 196 -13.55 -10.70 0.51
CA ILE A 196 -13.25 -9.26 0.51
C ILE A 196 -14.54 -8.45 0.45
N LEU A 197 -15.45 -8.79 -0.46
CA LEU A 197 -16.74 -8.11 -0.61
C LEU A 197 -17.64 -8.30 0.61
N ARG A 198 -17.63 -9.47 1.27
CA ARG A 198 -18.34 -9.67 2.54
C ARG A 198 -17.76 -8.78 3.64
N GLY A 199 -16.43 -8.66 3.74
CA GLY A 199 -15.76 -7.76 4.68
C GLY A 199 -16.16 -6.31 4.44
N MET A 200 -16.15 -5.85 3.19
CA MET A 200 -16.59 -4.51 2.82
C MET A 200 -18.05 -4.26 3.17
N LYS A 201 -18.93 -5.23 2.90
CA LYS A 201 -20.35 -5.15 3.25
C LYS A 201 -20.55 -5.02 4.77
N LEU A 202 -19.81 -5.79 5.57
CA LEU A 202 -19.87 -5.72 7.04
C LEU A 202 -19.45 -4.33 7.52
N LEU A 203 -18.31 -3.81 7.05
CA LEU A 203 -17.84 -2.47 7.39
C LEU A 203 -18.87 -1.39 7.04
N LEU A 204 -19.49 -1.48 5.87
CA LEU A 204 -20.50 -0.52 5.43
C LEU A 204 -21.79 -0.61 6.26
N LEU A 205 -22.33 -1.82 6.46
CA LEU A 205 -23.66 -2.00 7.06
C LEU A 205 -23.64 -1.93 8.59
N GLU A 206 -22.61 -2.51 9.24
CA GLU A 206 -22.51 -2.56 10.69
C GLU A 206 -21.59 -1.47 11.23
N GLY A 207 -20.40 -1.30 10.63
CA GLY A 207 -19.42 -0.30 11.05
C GLY A 207 -19.74 1.12 10.58
N LYS A 208 -20.63 1.30 9.58
CA LYS A 208 -20.92 2.59 8.93
C LYS A 208 -19.68 3.23 8.33
N LEU A 209 -18.72 2.41 7.90
CA LEU A 209 -17.46 2.82 7.32
C LEU A 209 -17.47 2.52 5.82
N LEU A 210 -17.30 3.55 5.00
CA LEU A 210 -17.10 3.41 3.57
C LEU A 210 -15.62 3.22 3.28
N CYS A 211 -15.25 2.07 2.72
CA CYS A 211 -13.89 1.77 2.30
C CYS A 211 -13.86 1.14 0.90
N GLU A 212 -12.70 1.15 0.27
CA GLU A 212 -12.48 0.39 -0.96
C GLU A 212 -12.30 -1.12 -0.65
N PRO A 213 -12.53 -2.02 -1.62
CA PRO A 213 -12.36 -3.47 -1.40
C PRO A 213 -10.97 -3.83 -0.88
N SER A 214 -9.92 -3.18 -1.38
CA SER A 214 -8.53 -3.40 -0.94
C SER A 214 -8.34 -3.20 0.56
N SER A 215 -9.03 -2.23 1.15
CA SER A 215 -8.96 -1.95 2.60
C SER A 215 -9.74 -2.98 3.42
N ALA A 216 -10.79 -3.58 2.85
CA ALA A 216 -11.64 -4.56 3.54
C ALA A 216 -11.03 -5.98 3.60
N ILE A 217 -9.89 -6.21 2.95
CA ILE A 217 -9.31 -7.55 2.82
C ILE A 217 -8.95 -8.18 4.17
N GLY A 218 -8.51 -7.39 5.16
CA GLY A 218 -8.22 -7.86 6.52
C GLY A 218 -9.47 -8.41 7.21
N ILE A 219 -10.60 -7.71 7.11
CA ILE A 219 -11.89 -8.19 7.62
C ILE A 219 -12.35 -9.44 6.86
N GLY A 220 -12.17 -9.47 5.53
CA GLY A 220 -12.43 -10.66 4.71
C GLY A 220 -11.63 -11.87 5.18
N ALA A 221 -10.35 -11.69 5.52
CA ALA A 221 -9.49 -12.74 6.06
C ALA A 221 -9.99 -13.28 7.41
N ALA A 222 -10.43 -12.39 8.29
CA ALA A 222 -11.00 -12.75 9.60
C ALA A 222 -12.30 -13.55 9.42
N LEU A 223 -13.23 -13.08 8.59
CA LEU A 223 -14.52 -13.74 8.32
C LEU A 223 -14.37 -15.16 7.73
N CYS A 224 -13.27 -15.44 7.06
CA CYS A 224 -12.97 -16.76 6.47
C CYS A 224 -12.13 -17.66 7.37
N GLY A 225 -11.80 -17.24 8.60
CA GLY A 225 -10.93 -17.99 9.50
C GLY A 225 -9.50 -18.19 8.93
N ARG A 226 -9.04 -17.28 8.07
CA ARG A 226 -7.70 -17.33 7.45
C ARG A 226 -6.61 -16.70 8.30
N LEU A 227 -6.98 -16.02 9.37
CA LEU A 227 -6.04 -15.43 10.32
C LEU A 227 -5.96 -16.29 11.57
N PRO A 228 -4.74 -16.56 12.09
CA PRO A 228 -4.57 -17.32 13.33
C PRO A 228 -4.77 -16.42 14.57
N VAL A 229 -5.89 -15.71 14.59
CA VAL A 229 -6.35 -14.90 15.73
C VAL A 229 -7.18 -15.76 16.68
N ARG A 230 -7.14 -15.45 17.97
CA ARG A 230 -7.85 -16.17 19.03
C ARG A 230 -9.08 -15.41 19.47
N GLU A 231 -10.03 -16.12 20.06
CA GLU A 231 -11.15 -15.47 20.75
C GLU A 231 -10.62 -14.56 21.87
N GLY A 232 -11.12 -13.32 21.89
CA GLY A 232 -10.67 -12.28 22.81
C GLY A 232 -9.46 -11.47 22.36
N ASP A 233 -8.76 -11.84 21.27
CA ASP A 233 -7.70 -10.98 20.70
C ASP A 233 -8.26 -9.63 20.25
N LYS A 234 -7.57 -8.56 20.58
CA LYS A 234 -7.79 -7.22 20.00
C LYS A 234 -7.02 -7.10 18.70
N VAL A 235 -7.73 -6.93 17.60
CA VAL A 235 -7.19 -6.93 16.24
C VAL A 235 -7.48 -5.60 15.54
N CYS A 236 -6.45 -5.01 14.92
CA CYS A 236 -6.57 -3.86 14.02
C CYS A 236 -6.39 -4.31 12.57
#